data_4e7c25221f675c8f67a09999e602450a
#
_entry.id   4e7c25221f675c8f67a09999e602450a
#
_cell.length_a   1.000
_cell.length_b   1.000
_cell.length_c   1.000
_cell.angle_alpha   90.00
_cell.angle_beta   90.00
_cell.angle_gamma   90.00
#
_symmetry.space_group_name_H-M   'P 1'
#
loop_
_entity.id
_entity.type
_entity.pdbx_description
1 polymer ?
#
loop_
_entity_poly.entity_id
_entity_poly.type
_entity_poly.pdbx_seq_one_letter_code
_entity_poly.pdbx_strand_id
1 'polypeptide(L)'
;MYREIYLTDRRFNMISRAKKYVAVLLAFVCVCMIFSPQTAYAAEDSSQHEIVKVGFFAMDGYHVVDEEGNRSGYGYDFLRMMARYWDVDYEYVGYDKSWDDMQQMLEDGEIDMVTSPRKTPEREEKFDFSRPIGTNNGILTVRSDNSTIVDGNYSTYNGMRVALFNGSSEIKSFADFAGNKGFTYDPFYFDTTAEMEEALQSGNVDAIAATSLRKTNNERIVDKFDSSDFYVMVKKGNTELLNEINYAIDQMNAVEGDWKTTLYNKNYESIETKNLEYTEKEKSIISQYSKDNPLHVLCDPTRYPY
;
A
#
# COMPACT_ATOMS: atom_id res chain seq x y z
N MET A 1 -17.87 88.36 48.92
CA MET A 1 -18.54 88.07 47.60
C MET A 1 -17.58 87.98 46.40
N TYR A 2 -16.34 88.43 46.42
CA TYR A 2 -15.40 88.39 45.27
C TYR A 2 -14.45 87.16 45.26
N ARG A 3 -14.46 86.32 46.28
CA ARG A 3 -13.53 85.18 46.38
C ARG A 3 -14.14 83.87 45.74
N GLU A 4 -15.43 83.75 45.63
CA GLU A 4 -16.09 82.57 45.05
C GLU A 4 -16.14 82.64 43.53
N ILE A 5 -16.21 83.82 42.92
CA ILE A 5 -16.23 83.98 41.46
C ILE A 5 -14.90 83.56 40.81
N TYR A 6 -13.77 83.78 41.48
CA TYR A 6 -12.46 83.37 40.93
C TYR A 6 -12.16 81.89 41.02
N LEU A 7 -12.81 81.18 41.92
CA LEU A 7 -12.62 79.70 42.03
C LEU A 7 -13.46 78.89 41.03
N THR A 8 -14.62 79.42 40.65
CA THR A 8 -15.48 78.84 39.65
C THR A 8 -14.88 78.98 38.25
N ASP A 9 -14.29 80.07 37.92
CA ASP A 9 -13.67 80.36 36.64
C ASP A 9 -12.41 79.50 36.37
N ARG A 10 -11.59 79.28 37.40
CA ARG A 10 -10.44 78.37 37.33
C ARG A 10 -10.84 76.89 37.18
N ARG A 11 -11.90 76.46 37.84
CA ARG A 11 -12.40 75.07 37.69
C ARG A 11 -13.00 74.88 36.33
N PHE A 12 -13.72 75.84 35.79
CA PHE A 12 -14.31 75.72 34.44
C PHE A 12 -13.24 75.69 33.35
N ASN A 13 -12.19 76.48 33.48
CA ASN A 13 -11.06 76.48 32.56
C ASN A 13 -10.22 75.17 32.68
N MET A 14 -10.07 74.63 33.89
CA MET A 14 -9.37 73.32 34.05
C MET A 14 -10.13 72.17 33.48
N ILE A 15 -11.48 72.10 33.62
CA ILE A 15 -12.34 71.05 33.03
C ILE A 15 -12.37 71.16 31.54
N SER A 16 -12.40 72.39 30.98
CA SER A 16 -12.36 72.60 29.52
C SER A 16 -11.01 72.15 28.91
N ARG A 17 -9.89 72.44 29.59
CA ARG A 17 -8.56 71.94 29.16
C ARG A 17 -8.43 70.44 29.31
N ALA A 18 -8.94 69.84 30.36
CA ALA A 18 -8.93 68.41 30.57
C ALA A 18 -9.73 67.66 29.45
N LYS A 19 -10.92 68.18 29.09
CA LYS A 19 -11.70 67.67 27.98
C LYS A 19 -10.97 67.75 26.64
N LYS A 20 -10.22 68.82 26.38
CA LYS A 20 -9.40 68.93 25.17
C LYS A 20 -8.26 67.92 25.15
N TYR A 21 -7.58 67.66 26.25
CA TYR A 21 -6.49 66.67 26.33
C TYR A 21 -7.06 65.22 26.19
N VAL A 22 -8.21 64.92 26.78
CA VAL A 22 -8.89 63.63 26.63
C VAL A 22 -9.32 63.42 25.19
N ALA A 23 -9.85 64.44 24.51
CA ALA A 23 -10.22 64.35 23.10
C ALA A 23 -9.01 64.13 22.17
N VAL A 24 -7.88 64.81 22.45
CA VAL A 24 -6.62 64.61 21.73
C VAL A 24 -6.03 63.22 22.00
N LEU A 25 -6.10 62.72 23.24
CA LEU A 25 -5.62 61.37 23.59
C LEU A 25 -6.47 60.31 22.92
N LEU A 26 -7.80 60.44 22.88
CA LEU A 26 -8.70 59.55 22.17
C LEU A 26 -8.45 59.56 20.67
N ALA A 27 -8.23 60.75 20.08
CA ALA A 27 -7.89 60.84 18.66
C ALA A 27 -6.56 60.18 18.33
N PHE A 28 -5.55 60.29 19.22
CA PHE A 28 -4.24 59.66 19.08
C PHE A 28 -4.35 58.12 19.19
N VAL A 29 -5.14 57.61 20.13
CA VAL A 29 -5.42 56.18 20.26
C VAL A 29 -6.14 55.64 19.03
N CYS A 30 -7.12 56.37 18.48
CA CYS A 30 -7.78 55.98 17.24
C CYS A 30 -6.83 55.95 16.02
N VAL A 31 -5.92 56.94 15.95
CA VAL A 31 -4.90 56.95 14.87
C VAL A 31 -3.92 55.79 15.02
N CYS A 32 -3.51 55.45 16.25
CA CYS A 32 -2.65 54.30 16.49
C CYS A 32 -3.31 52.97 16.17
N MET A 33 -4.63 52.86 16.30
CA MET A 33 -5.37 51.66 15.88
C MET A 33 -5.49 51.54 14.35
N ILE A 34 -5.47 52.65 13.62
CA ILE A 34 -5.52 52.67 12.14
C ILE A 34 -4.12 52.40 11.53
N PHE A 35 -3.05 52.74 12.26
CA PHE A 35 -1.67 52.49 11.86
C PHE A 35 -1.02 51.26 12.56
N SER A 36 -1.79 50.40 13.22
CA SER A 36 -1.26 49.10 13.58
C SER A 36 -0.90 48.42 12.23
N PRO A 37 0.39 48.04 12.02
CA PRO A 37 0.67 47.20 10.90
C PRO A 37 -0.19 45.91 11.15
N GLN A 38 -1.24 45.76 10.39
CA GLN A 38 -1.78 44.43 10.18
C GLN A 38 -0.60 43.68 9.54
N THR A 39 0.21 43.02 10.37
CA THR A 39 0.83 41.83 9.91
C THR A 39 -0.37 40.98 9.48
N ALA A 40 -0.72 41.08 8.19
CA ALA A 40 -1.39 40.00 7.54
C ALA A 40 -0.45 38.82 7.84
N TYR A 41 -0.82 37.99 8.81
CA TYR A 41 -0.53 36.60 8.70
C TYR A 41 -1.26 36.25 7.40
N ALA A 42 -0.55 36.32 6.27
CA ALA A 42 -0.77 35.41 5.20
C ALA A 42 -0.72 34.07 5.95
N ALA A 43 -1.88 33.49 6.21
CA ALA A 43 -1.95 32.07 6.28
C ALA A 43 -1.29 31.68 4.95
N GLU A 44 -0.03 31.30 4.98
CA GLU A 44 0.51 30.41 4.00
C GLU A 44 -0.51 29.27 4.01
N ASP A 45 -1.37 29.27 3.02
CA ASP A 45 -2.10 28.09 2.60
C ASP A 45 -1.02 27.17 2.03
N SER A 46 -0.15 26.73 2.93
CA SER A 46 0.81 25.68 2.68
C SER A 46 0.13 24.34 2.98
N SER A 47 -1.00 24.10 2.35
CA SER A 47 -1.38 22.74 2.01
C SER A 47 -0.54 22.31 0.79
N GLN A 48 0.78 22.42 0.86
CA GLN A 48 1.62 21.56 0.09
C GLN A 48 1.51 20.19 0.76
N HIS A 49 0.56 19.38 0.27
CA HIS A 49 0.53 17.96 0.56
C HIS A 49 1.93 17.42 0.28
N GLU A 50 2.43 16.58 1.15
CA GLU A 50 3.67 15.88 0.90
C GLU A 50 3.52 15.04 -0.37
N ILE A 51 4.44 15.17 -1.33
CA ILE A 51 4.44 14.35 -2.54
C ILE A 51 5.38 13.18 -2.31
N VAL A 52 4.82 11.97 -2.30
CA VAL A 52 5.57 10.72 -2.15
C VAL A 52 5.62 9.98 -3.48
N LYS A 53 6.82 9.70 -3.96
CA LYS A 53 7.06 8.95 -5.20
C LYS A 53 6.96 7.47 -4.95
N VAL A 54 5.98 6.85 -5.59
CA VAL A 54 5.70 5.42 -5.46
C VAL A 54 6.19 4.67 -6.70
N GLY A 55 7.02 3.68 -6.51
CA GLY A 55 7.35 2.73 -7.56
C GLY A 55 6.11 1.92 -7.94
N PHE A 56 5.64 2.11 -9.17
CA PHE A 56 4.38 1.57 -9.68
C PHE A 56 4.63 0.79 -10.96
N PHE A 57 5.26 -0.37 -10.85
CA PHE A 57 5.59 -1.24 -11.98
C PHE A 57 4.38 -2.10 -12.38
N ALA A 58 4.31 -2.50 -13.65
CA ALA A 58 3.19 -3.28 -14.18
C ALA A 58 3.12 -4.67 -13.52
N MET A 59 2.01 -4.95 -12.85
CA MET A 59 1.68 -6.27 -12.29
C MET A 59 0.17 -6.44 -12.28
N ASP A 60 -0.36 -7.34 -13.11
CA ASP A 60 -1.81 -7.50 -13.30
C ASP A 60 -2.51 -7.87 -11.99
N GLY A 61 -3.61 -7.15 -11.71
CA GLY A 61 -4.36 -7.24 -10.44
C GLY A 61 -3.76 -6.44 -9.30
N TYR A 62 -2.47 -6.06 -9.35
CA TYR A 62 -1.81 -5.29 -8.30
C TYR A 62 -1.58 -3.82 -8.67
N HIS A 63 -0.87 -3.58 -9.78
CA HIS A 63 -0.67 -2.27 -10.37
C HIS A 63 -1.05 -2.32 -11.86
N VAL A 64 -2.14 -1.69 -12.20
CA VAL A 64 -2.70 -1.70 -13.56
C VAL A 64 -2.91 -0.27 -14.04
N VAL A 65 -2.52 0.00 -15.28
CA VAL A 65 -2.88 1.21 -16.03
C VAL A 65 -3.63 0.78 -17.27
N ASP A 66 -4.85 1.29 -17.48
CA ASP A 66 -5.65 1.01 -18.67
C ASP A 66 -5.24 1.88 -19.86
N GLU A 67 -5.88 1.67 -21.03
CA GLU A 67 -5.57 2.41 -22.26
C GLU A 67 -5.89 3.91 -22.14
N GLU A 68 -6.79 4.30 -21.25
CA GLU A 68 -7.13 5.67 -20.93
C GLU A 68 -6.20 6.32 -19.89
N GLY A 69 -5.26 5.55 -19.30
CA GLY A 69 -4.33 5.99 -18.30
C GLY A 69 -4.86 5.95 -16.86
N ASN A 70 -6.02 5.33 -16.62
CA ASN A 70 -6.57 5.16 -15.28
C ASN A 70 -5.83 4.06 -14.54
N ARG A 71 -5.58 4.28 -13.25
CA ARG A 71 -4.90 3.32 -12.38
C ARG A 71 -5.90 2.50 -11.58
N SER A 72 -5.56 1.23 -11.39
CA SER A 72 -6.35 0.28 -10.60
C SER A 72 -5.45 -0.82 -10.01
N GLY A 73 -6.04 -1.74 -9.27
CA GLY A 73 -5.36 -2.87 -8.66
C GLY A 73 -5.19 -2.72 -7.15
N TYR A 74 -4.81 -3.81 -6.48
CA TYR A 74 -4.68 -3.86 -5.02
C TYR A 74 -3.74 -2.79 -4.46
N GLY A 75 -2.55 -2.63 -5.05
CA GLY A 75 -1.57 -1.65 -4.59
C GLY A 75 -2.08 -0.21 -4.75
N TYR A 76 -2.76 0.10 -5.85
CA TYR A 76 -3.38 1.41 -6.05
C TYR A 76 -4.50 1.68 -5.05
N ASP A 77 -5.39 0.73 -4.84
CA ASP A 77 -6.49 0.86 -3.89
C ASP A 77 -5.99 1.00 -2.44
N PHE A 78 -4.94 0.24 -2.08
CA PHE A 78 -4.25 0.36 -0.78
C PHE A 78 -3.71 1.78 -0.57
N LEU A 79 -2.98 2.33 -1.54
CA LEU A 79 -2.44 3.69 -1.47
C LEU A 79 -3.54 4.74 -1.31
N ARG A 80 -4.62 4.63 -2.08
CA ARG A 80 -5.78 5.50 -1.95
C ARG A 80 -6.48 5.40 -0.59
N MET A 81 -6.50 4.22 0.00
CA MET A 81 -7.04 4.03 1.34
C MET A 81 -6.11 4.65 2.39
N MET A 82 -4.81 4.42 2.27
CA MET A 82 -3.79 4.97 3.16
C MET A 82 -3.81 6.51 3.17
N ALA A 83 -4.00 7.16 2.01
CA ALA A 83 -4.11 8.61 1.89
C ALA A 83 -5.30 9.24 2.63
N ARG A 84 -6.26 8.47 3.12
CA ARG A 84 -7.32 8.98 4.00
C ARG A 84 -6.85 9.24 5.43
N TYR A 85 -5.75 8.63 5.82
CA TYR A 85 -5.17 8.67 7.17
C TYR A 85 -3.81 9.35 7.21
N TRP A 86 -3.32 9.78 6.05
CA TRP A 86 -2.05 10.46 5.86
C TRP A 86 -2.22 11.54 4.79
N ASP A 87 -1.95 12.78 5.12
CA ASP A 87 -2.11 13.94 4.23
C ASP A 87 -1.01 13.98 3.17
N VAL A 88 -1.16 13.14 2.14
CA VAL A 88 -0.15 12.86 1.12
C VAL A 88 -0.74 12.79 -0.28
N ASP A 89 0.00 13.29 -1.26
CA ASP A 89 -0.21 13.04 -2.68
C ASP A 89 0.83 12.05 -3.22
N TYR A 90 0.41 11.16 -4.14
CA TYR A 90 1.31 10.18 -4.73
C TYR A 90 1.68 10.52 -6.16
N GLU A 91 2.99 10.52 -6.43
CA GLU A 91 3.54 10.47 -7.79
C GLU A 91 3.88 9.01 -8.13
N TYR A 92 3.21 8.46 -9.14
CA TYR A 92 3.41 7.06 -9.58
C TYR A 92 4.48 6.99 -10.66
N VAL A 93 5.55 6.23 -10.43
CA VAL A 93 6.75 6.21 -11.27
C VAL A 93 7.06 4.78 -11.71
N GLY A 94 7.51 4.64 -12.99
CA GLY A 94 8.17 3.44 -13.47
C GLY A 94 7.24 2.29 -13.85
N TYR A 95 6.10 2.57 -14.50
CA TYR A 95 5.17 1.54 -14.94
C TYR A 95 5.79 0.52 -15.91
N ASP A 96 6.77 0.96 -16.72
CA ASP A 96 7.53 0.18 -17.69
C ASP A 96 8.81 -0.46 -17.14
N LYS A 97 9.08 -0.29 -15.85
CA LYS A 97 10.31 -0.77 -15.21
C LYS A 97 10.17 -2.18 -14.67
N SER A 98 11.29 -2.89 -14.60
CA SER A 98 11.38 -4.20 -13.95
C SER A 98 11.34 -4.07 -12.42
N TRP A 99 11.15 -5.19 -11.74
CA TRP A 99 11.25 -5.22 -10.28
C TRP A 99 12.66 -4.88 -9.76
N ASP A 100 13.69 -5.29 -10.47
CA ASP A 100 15.07 -4.99 -10.11
C ASP A 100 15.36 -3.49 -10.28
N ASP A 101 14.84 -2.85 -11.35
CA ASP A 101 14.89 -1.40 -11.51
C ASP A 101 14.21 -0.68 -10.35
N MET A 102 13.02 -1.16 -9.89
CA MET A 102 12.31 -0.57 -8.76
C MET A 102 13.16 -0.61 -7.48
N GLN A 103 13.83 -1.73 -7.21
CA GLN A 103 14.72 -1.83 -6.05
C GLN A 103 15.91 -0.86 -6.17
N GLN A 104 16.49 -0.74 -7.35
CA GLN A 104 17.60 0.19 -7.59
C GLN A 104 17.15 1.64 -7.44
N MET A 105 16.03 2.03 -8.03
CA MET A 105 15.47 3.38 -7.93
C MET A 105 15.18 3.75 -6.46
N LEU A 106 14.71 2.80 -5.64
CA LEU A 106 14.48 3.01 -4.22
C LEU A 106 15.80 3.17 -3.46
N GLU A 107 16.81 2.36 -3.77
CA GLU A 107 18.16 2.46 -3.18
C GLU A 107 18.82 3.81 -3.52
N ASP A 108 18.65 4.29 -4.74
CA ASP A 108 19.20 5.57 -5.21
C ASP A 108 18.39 6.78 -4.70
N GLY A 109 17.15 6.57 -4.27
CA GLY A 109 16.24 7.62 -3.80
C GLY A 109 15.54 8.36 -4.94
N GLU A 110 15.41 7.74 -6.09
CA GLU A 110 14.59 8.24 -7.21
C GLU A 110 13.11 8.07 -6.94
N ILE A 111 12.75 7.04 -6.15
CA ILE A 111 11.42 6.82 -5.58
C ILE A 111 11.55 6.68 -4.06
N ASP A 112 10.46 6.93 -3.35
CA ASP A 112 10.42 6.97 -1.88
C ASP A 112 9.98 5.63 -1.28
N MET A 113 9.07 4.93 -1.95
CA MET A 113 8.57 3.63 -1.51
C MET A 113 8.11 2.74 -2.65
N VAL A 114 8.05 1.44 -2.38
CA VAL A 114 7.36 0.43 -3.18
C VAL A 114 6.46 -0.42 -2.30
N THR A 115 5.36 -0.93 -2.86
CA THR A 115 4.44 -1.86 -2.19
C THR A 115 4.65 -3.27 -2.73
N SER A 116 4.07 -4.29 -2.13
CA SER A 116 4.16 -5.71 -2.51
C SER A 116 5.40 -6.51 -2.07
N PRO A 117 6.57 -5.94 -1.71
CA PRO A 117 7.72 -6.80 -1.40
C PRO A 117 7.50 -7.66 -0.16
N ARG A 118 8.01 -8.87 -0.21
CA ARG A 118 8.25 -9.70 0.96
C ARG A 118 9.60 -9.31 1.60
N LYS A 119 9.73 -9.51 2.90
CA LYS A 119 11.03 -9.40 3.59
C LYS A 119 11.92 -10.56 3.22
N THR A 120 13.18 -10.26 2.92
CA THR A 120 14.26 -11.24 2.87
C THR A 120 15.47 -10.66 3.59
N PRO A 121 16.41 -11.49 4.09
CA PRO A 121 17.62 -10.98 4.74
C PRO A 121 18.40 -10.00 3.88
N GLU A 122 18.51 -10.27 2.58
CA GLU A 122 19.23 -9.44 1.62
C GLU A 122 18.55 -8.06 1.44
N ARG A 123 17.21 -8.03 1.43
CA ARG A 123 16.46 -6.77 1.35
C ARG A 123 16.52 -5.99 2.65
N GLU A 124 16.52 -6.65 3.81
CA GLU A 124 16.61 -5.99 5.12
C GLU A 124 17.97 -5.31 5.36
N GLU A 125 19.01 -5.67 4.61
CA GLU A 125 20.30 -4.96 4.64
C GLU A 125 20.19 -3.55 4.02
N LYS A 126 19.36 -3.40 2.97
CA LYS A 126 19.27 -2.19 2.13
C LYS A 126 18.03 -1.34 2.39
N PHE A 127 16.97 -1.93 2.92
CA PHE A 127 15.65 -1.33 3.04
C PHE A 127 15.06 -1.54 4.43
N ASP A 128 14.12 -0.66 4.78
CA ASP A 128 13.25 -0.82 5.95
C ASP A 128 11.82 -1.12 5.48
N PHE A 129 11.05 -1.81 6.34
CA PHE A 129 9.74 -2.34 6.00
C PHE A 129 8.69 -1.89 6.98
N SER A 130 7.52 -1.57 6.46
CA SER A 130 6.35 -1.21 7.26
C SER A 130 5.79 -2.39 8.06
N ARG A 131 4.68 -2.16 8.75
CA ARG A 131 3.76 -3.23 9.16
C ARG A 131 3.23 -3.97 7.94
N PRO A 132 2.83 -5.26 8.10
CA PRO A 132 2.32 -6.03 6.97
C PRO A 132 1.02 -5.44 6.41
N ILE A 133 0.96 -5.32 5.09
CA ILE A 133 -0.19 -4.81 4.35
C ILE A 133 -1.04 -5.94 3.74
N GLY A 134 -0.63 -7.18 3.89
CA GLY A 134 -1.35 -8.37 3.50
C GLY A 134 -0.49 -9.61 3.62
N THR A 135 -1.08 -10.75 3.31
CA THR A 135 -0.40 -12.05 3.22
C THR A 135 -0.65 -12.61 1.82
N ASN A 136 0.36 -13.14 1.19
CA ASN A 136 0.26 -13.79 -0.11
C ASN A 136 0.88 -15.18 -0.09
N ASN A 137 0.56 -15.99 -1.10
CA ASN A 137 1.15 -17.30 -1.29
C ASN A 137 2.07 -17.29 -2.51
N GLY A 138 3.10 -18.12 -2.48
CA GLY A 138 3.72 -18.62 -3.70
C GLY A 138 2.81 -19.69 -4.29
N ILE A 139 2.43 -19.56 -5.54
CA ILE A 139 1.56 -20.50 -6.24
C ILE A 139 2.26 -21.06 -7.47
N LEU A 140 2.03 -22.35 -7.73
CA LEU A 140 2.38 -22.99 -8.99
C LEU A 140 1.11 -23.13 -9.81
N THR A 141 1.10 -22.52 -10.99
CA THR A 141 -0.03 -22.57 -11.92
C THR A 141 0.37 -23.23 -13.24
N VAL A 142 -0.60 -23.82 -13.88
CA VAL A 142 -0.51 -24.37 -15.24
C VAL A 142 -1.69 -23.87 -16.05
N ARG A 143 -1.67 -24.02 -17.38
CA ARG A 143 -2.86 -23.72 -18.19
C ARG A 143 -4.07 -24.51 -17.68
N SER A 144 -5.24 -23.94 -17.73
CA SER A 144 -6.47 -24.56 -17.26
C SER A 144 -6.80 -25.87 -17.97
N ASP A 145 -6.39 -26.03 -19.23
CA ASP A 145 -6.56 -27.25 -20.05
C ASP A 145 -5.44 -28.29 -19.87
N ASN A 146 -4.39 -27.99 -19.09
CA ASN A 146 -3.32 -28.96 -18.84
C ASN A 146 -3.81 -30.04 -17.90
N SER A 147 -3.85 -31.29 -18.39
CA SER A 147 -4.24 -32.47 -17.62
C SER A 147 -3.06 -33.39 -17.27
N THR A 148 -1.84 -33.02 -17.66
CA THR A 148 -0.64 -33.86 -17.45
C THR A 148 0.01 -33.59 -16.11
N ILE A 149 -0.01 -32.34 -15.63
CA ILE A 149 0.49 -31.95 -14.31
C ILE A 149 -0.67 -32.05 -13.32
N VAL A 150 -0.56 -32.97 -12.37
CA VAL A 150 -1.64 -33.33 -11.44
C VAL A 150 -1.34 -32.83 -10.03
N ASP A 151 -2.30 -32.14 -9.41
CA ASP A 151 -2.20 -31.56 -8.06
C ASP A 151 -1.63 -32.54 -7.04
N GLY A 152 -0.51 -32.15 -6.42
CA GLY A 152 0.16 -32.94 -5.37
C GLY A 152 0.76 -34.26 -5.84
N ASN A 153 0.72 -34.58 -7.14
CA ASN A 153 1.45 -35.69 -7.70
C ASN A 153 2.79 -35.25 -8.28
N TYR A 154 3.77 -35.11 -7.41
CA TYR A 154 5.09 -34.55 -7.73
C TYR A 154 5.87 -35.32 -8.81
N SER A 155 5.53 -36.56 -9.07
CA SER A 155 6.12 -37.29 -10.21
C SER A 155 5.75 -36.67 -11.56
N THR A 156 4.60 -36.00 -11.67
CA THR A 156 4.16 -35.29 -12.88
C THR A 156 4.81 -33.92 -13.04
N TYR A 157 5.52 -33.43 -12.00
CA TYR A 157 6.21 -32.13 -12.00
C TYR A 157 7.65 -32.24 -12.52
N ASN A 158 8.19 -33.47 -12.63
CA ASN A 158 9.57 -33.66 -13.05
C ASN A 158 9.81 -33.17 -14.49
N GLY A 159 10.84 -32.32 -14.63
CA GLY A 159 11.27 -31.80 -15.91
C GLY A 159 10.34 -30.75 -16.52
N MET A 160 9.36 -30.23 -15.77
CA MET A 160 8.52 -29.13 -16.26
C MET A 160 9.36 -27.87 -16.46
N ARG A 161 9.06 -27.12 -17.50
CA ARG A 161 9.61 -25.80 -17.77
C ARG A 161 8.83 -24.77 -16.96
N VAL A 162 9.50 -24.07 -16.05
CA VAL A 162 8.83 -23.17 -15.09
C VAL A 162 9.25 -21.74 -15.33
N ALA A 163 8.27 -20.86 -15.59
CA ALA A 163 8.49 -19.42 -15.62
C ALA A 163 8.64 -18.89 -14.18
N LEU A 164 9.66 -18.06 -13.97
CA LEU A 164 10.02 -17.41 -12.73
C LEU A 164 10.23 -15.92 -12.98
N PHE A 165 9.77 -15.09 -12.06
CA PHE A 165 9.90 -13.64 -12.17
C PHE A 165 11.26 -13.19 -11.61
N ASN A 166 12.05 -12.50 -12.43
CA ASN A 166 13.38 -12.02 -12.05
C ASN A 166 13.35 -11.18 -10.76
N GLY A 167 14.33 -11.39 -9.90
CA GLY A 167 14.47 -10.68 -8.61
C GLY A 167 13.40 -11.01 -7.57
N SER A 168 12.44 -11.92 -7.86
CA SER A 168 11.40 -12.28 -6.90
C SER A 168 11.90 -13.24 -5.82
N SER A 169 11.30 -13.15 -4.62
CA SER A 169 11.57 -14.09 -3.52
C SER A 169 11.07 -15.50 -3.82
N GLU A 170 10.13 -15.64 -4.72
CA GLU A 170 9.52 -16.89 -5.15
C GLU A 170 10.52 -17.83 -5.84
N ILE A 171 11.60 -17.30 -6.45
CA ILE A 171 12.67 -18.12 -7.06
C ILE A 171 13.25 -19.08 -6.00
N LYS A 172 13.65 -18.51 -4.86
CA LYS A 172 14.24 -19.32 -3.77
C LYS A 172 13.19 -20.23 -3.13
N SER A 173 12.01 -19.69 -2.81
CA SER A 173 10.93 -20.45 -2.17
C SER A 173 10.48 -21.63 -3.03
N PHE A 174 10.42 -21.47 -4.36
CA PHE A 174 10.06 -22.53 -5.26
C PHE A 174 11.15 -23.60 -5.39
N ALA A 175 12.43 -23.19 -5.43
CA ALA A 175 13.55 -24.14 -5.43
C ALA A 175 13.58 -24.97 -4.15
N ASP A 176 13.36 -24.36 -3.00
CA ASP A 176 13.28 -25.06 -1.71
C ASP A 176 12.07 -26.03 -1.69
N PHE A 177 10.92 -25.61 -2.23
CA PHE A 177 9.74 -26.45 -2.37
C PHE A 177 10.01 -27.67 -3.26
N ALA A 178 10.57 -27.47 -4.45
CA ALA A 178 10.90 -28.55 -5.37
C ALA A 178 11.87 -29.57 -4.74
N GLY A 179 12.92 -29.09 -4.05
CA GLY A 179 13.85 -29.92 -3.34
C GLY A 179 13.20 -30.72 -2.21
N ASN A 180 12.32 -30.11 -1.43
CA ASN A 180 11.58 -30.76 -0.35
C ASN A 180 10.57 -31.80 -0.85
N LYS A 181 9.99 -31.61 -2.04
CA LYS A 181 9.03 -32.52 -2.65
C LYS A 181 9.69 -33.57 -3.55
N GLY A 182 10.97 -33.41 -3.86
CA GLY A 182 11.78 -34.38 -4.61
C GLY A 182 11.50 -34.41 -6.11
N PHE A 183 11.21 -33.27 -6.73
CA PHE A 183 11.07 -33.14 -8.17
C PHE A 183 12.08 -32.13 -8.75
N THR A 184 12.36 -32.26 -10.05
CA THR A 184 13.22 -31.36 -10.82
C THR A 184 12.42 -30.52 -11.80
N TYR A 185 12.94 -29.36 -12.18
CA TYR A 185 12.34 -28.47 -13.17
C TYR A 185 13.42 -27.71 -13.95
N ASP A 186 13.05 -27.15 -15.10
CA ASP A 186 13.89 -26.31 -15.92
C ASP A 186 13.42 -24.84 -15.74
N PRO A 187 14.22 -23.93 -15.14
CA PRO A 187 13.83 -22.55 -14.87
C PRO A 187 13.94 -21.68 -16.12
N PHE A 188 12.95 -20.84 -16.35
CA PHE A 188 12.92 -19.78 -17.34
C PHE A 188 12.61 -18.45 -16.66
N TYR A 189 13.46 -17.44 -16.84
CA TYR A 189 13.37 -16.18 -16.14
C TYR A 189 12.82 -15.07 -17.04
N PHE A 190 11.92 -14.25 -16.49
CA PHE A 190 11.21 -13.17 -17.18
C PHE A 190 11.22 -11.90 -16.35
N ASP A 191 11.16 -10.75 -17.01
CA ASP A 191 11.16 -9.42 -16.36
C ASP A 191 9.75 -8.87 -16.14
N THR A 192 8.74 -9.44 -16.79
CA THR A 192 7.34 -9.04 -16.65
C THR A 192 6.41 -10.23 -16.47
N THR A 193 5.30 -10.03 -15.77
CA THR A 193 4.24 -11.06 -15.63
C THR A 193 3.57 -11.36 -16.97
N ALA A 194 3.44 -10.37 -17.84
CA ALA A 194 2.87 -10.53 -19.16
C ALA A 194 3.69 -11.51 -20.05
N GLU A 195 5.02 -11.41 -20.02
CA GLU A 195 5.89 -12.36 -20.72
C GLU A 195 5.77 -13.79 -20.17
N MET A 196 5.63 -13.95 -18.86
CA MET A 196 5.41 -15.26 -18.22
C MET A 196 4.08 -15.88 -18.69
N GLU A 197 3.01 -15.08 -18.72
CA GLU A 197 1.69 -15.50 -19.19
C GLU A 197 1.70 -15.87 -20.68
N GLU A 198 2.33 -15.06 -21.52
CA GLU A 198 2.50 -15.35 -22.95
C GLU A 198 3.29 -16.66 -23.16
N ALA A 199 4.37 -16.87 -22.42
CA ALA A 199 5.16 -18.09 -22.49
C ALA A 199 4.36 -19.33 -22.07
N LEU A 200 3.50 -19.21 -21.06
CA LEU A 200 2.61 -20.29 -20.62
C LEU A 200 1.53 -20.58 -21.68
N GLN A 201 0.86 -19.56 -22.19
CA GLN A 201 -0.21 -19.72 -23.17
C GLN A 201 0.31 -20.27 -24.51
N SER A 202 1.50 -19.85 -24.94
CA SER A 202 2.16 -20.35 -26.15
C SER A 202 2.76 -21.76 -25.98
N GLY A 203 2.84 -22.29 -24.74
CA GLY A 203 3.45 -23.59 -24.45
C GLY A 203 4.99 -23.56 -24.43
N ASN A 204 5.62 -22.38 -24.36
CA ASN A 204 7.08 -22.26 -24.20
C ASN A 204 7.51 -22.68 -22.79
N VAL A 205 6.63 -22.50 -21.79
CA VAL A 205 6.76 -23.07 -20.45
C VAL A 205 5.53 -23.92 -20.11
N ASP A 206 5.65 -24.79 -19.11
CA ASP A 206 4.60 -25.70 -18.70
C ASP A 206 3.85 -25.17 -17.46
N ALA A 207 4.51 -24.34 -16.67
CA ALA A 207 3.99 -23.78 -15.42
C ALA A 207 4.57 -22.40 -15.14
N ILE A 208 3.88 -21.66 -14.26
CA ILE A 208 4.37 -20.40 -13.65
C ILE A 208 4.45 -20.61 -12.14
N ALA A 209 5.61 -20.31 -11.54
CA ALA A 209 5.77 -20.23 -10.10
C ALA A 209 5.96 -18.76 -9.70
N ALA A 210 4.94 -18.17 -9.08
CA ALA A 210 4.90 -16.75 -8.77
C ALA A 210 4.01 -16.45 -7.56
N THR A 211 3.92 -15.17 -7.20
CA THR A 211 3.01 -14.68 -6.15
C THR A 211 1.53 -14.83 -6.53
N SER A 212 0.68 -15.07 -5.54
CA SER A 212 -0.79 -15.02 -5.69
C SER A 212 -1.36 -13.61 -5.86
N LEU A 213 -0.51 -12.57 -5.81
CA LEU A 213 -0.92 -11.18 -6.05
C LEU A 213 -1.07 -10.83 -7.55
N ARG A 214 -0.82 -11.76 -8.47
CA ARG A 214 -1.12 -11.61 -9.89
C ARG A 214 -2.45 -12.27 -10.25
N LYS A 215 -3.14 -11.77 -11.25
CA LYS A 215 -4.28 -12.50 -11.83
C LYS A 215 -3.79 -13.75 -12.58
N THR A 216 -4.61 -14.77 -12.57
CA THR A 216 -4.32 -16.07 -13.17
C THR A 216 -5.33 -16.37 -14.28
N ASN A 217 -5.19 -15.68 -15.41
CA ASN A 217 -6.11 -15.83 -16.54
C ASN A 217 -5.88 -17.15 -17.27
N ASN A 218 -6.94 -17.95 -17.48
CA ASN A 218 -6.87 -19.27 -18.14
C ASN A 218 -5.86 -20.24 -17.50
N GLU A 219 -5.63 -20.12 -16.22
CA GLU A 219 -4.75 -20.95 -15.42
C GLU A 219 -5.53 -21.72 -14.34
N ARG A 220 -4.93 -22.77 -13.83
CA ARG A 220 -5.34 -23.41 -12.57
C ARG A 220 -4.16 -23.58 -11.64
N ILE A 221 -4.40 -23.42 -10.36
CA ILE A 221 -3.40 -23.64 -9.32
C ILE A 221 -3.25 -25.16 -9.12
N VAL A 222 -2.03 -25.66 -9.16
CA VAL A 222 -1.70 -27.06 -8.90
C VAL A 222 -1.01 -27.26 -7.56
N ASP A 223 -0.38 -26.19 -7.01
CA ASP A 223 0.20 -26.25 -5.68
C ASP A 223 0.41 -24.85 -5.10
N LYS A 224 0.60 -24.81 -3.77
CA LYS A 224 1.05 -23.62 -3.01
C LYS A 224 2.35 -23.99 -2.30
N PHE A 225 3.36 -23.15 -2.39
CA PHE A 225 4.68 -23.52 -1.88
C PHE A 225 5.23 -22.60 -0.82
N ASP A 226 4.62 -21.44 -0.60
CA ASP A 226 5.07 -20.47 0.39
C ASP A 226 3.89 -19.58 0.81
N SER A 227 3.90 -19.12 2.04
CA SER A 227 2.97 -18.12 2.55
C SER A 227 3.76 -17.09 3.34
N SER A 228 3.63 -15.83 2.99
CA SER A 228 4.40 -14.75 3.63
C SER A 228 3.62 -13.44 3.60
N ASP A 229 3.87 -12.62 4.60
CA ASP A 229 3.40 -11.25 4.59
C ASP A 229 4.15 -10.42 3.55
N PHE A 230 3.47 -9.41 3.00
CA PHE A 230 4.06 -8.39 2.16
C PHE A 230 3.85 -6.99 2.73
N TYR A 231 4.68 -6.04 2.33
CA TYR A 231 4.92 -4.80 3.04
C TYR A 231 5.01 -3.60 2.09
N VAL A 232 5.03 -2.40 2.67
CA VAL A 232 5.66 -1.25 2.04
C VAL A 232 7.14 -1.27 2.39
N MET A 233 8.00 -1.07 1.40
CA MET A 233 9.45 -1.02 1.54
C MET A 233 9.93 0.40 1.24
N VAL A 234 10.79 0.94 2.09
CA VAL A 234 11.41 2.26 1.98
C VAL A 234 12.93 2.13 2.02
N LYS A 235 13.65 3.14 1.54
CA LYS A 235 15.10 3.19 1.66
C LYS A 235 15.54 3.04 3.11
N LYS A 236 16.64 2.32 3.35
CA LYS A 236 17.20 2.10 4.67
C LYS A 236 17.48 3.41 5.40
N GLY A 237 16.98 3.51 6.62
CA GLY A 237 17.14 4.68 7.49
C GLY A 237 16.12 5.81 7.23
N ASN A 238 15.21 5.70 6.27
CA ASN A 238 14.11 6.65 6.10
C ASN A 238 13.00 6.41 7.15
N THR A 239 13.33 6.71 8.40
CA THR A 239 12.46 6.44 9.55
C THR A 239 11.27 7.38 9.64
N GLU A 240 11.36 8.59 9.12
CA GLU A 240 10.27 9.56 9.10
C GLU A 240 9.13 9.05 8.22
N LEU A 241 9.40 8.80 6.96
CA LEU A 241 8.44 8.23 6.01
C LEU A 241 7.86 6.89 6.52
N LEU A 242 8.71 6.02 7.07
CA LEU A 242 8.27 4.74 7.60
C LEU A 242 7.29 4.88 8.78
N ASN A 243 7.50 5.87 9.64
CA ASN A 243 6.60 6.16 10.76
C ASN A 243 5.24 6.67 10.28
N GLU A 244 5.19 7.55 9.28
CA GLU A 244 3.95 8.02 8.67
C GLU A 244 3.16 6.88 8.03
N ILE A 245 3.84 6.03 7.24
CA ILE A 245 3.24 4.84 6.64
C ILE A 245 2.67 3.91 7.73
N ASN A 246 3.45 3.62 8.77
CA ASN A 246 3.01 2.75 9.86
C ASN A 246 1.84 3.35 10.65
N TYR A 247 1.84 4.66 10.88
CA TYR A 247 0.73 5.35 11.51
C TYR A 247 -0.55 5.19 10.67
N ALA A 248 -0.49 5.44 9.37
CA ALA A 248 -1.63 5.30 8.48
C ALA A 248 -2.17 3.85 8.47
N ILE A 249 -1.27 2.84 8.40
CA ILE A 249 -1.67 1.43 8.46
C ILE A 249 -2.33 1.09 9.81
N ASP A 250 -1.83 1.63 10.93
CA ASP A 250 -2.45 1.42 12.25
C ASP A 250 -3.85 2.03 12.33
N GLN A 251 -4.06 3.23 11.74
CA GLN A 251 -5.39 3.83 11.65
C GLN A 251 -6.33 2.99 10.77
N MET A 252 -5.86 2.50 9.62
CA MET A 252 -6.63 1.59 8.77
C MET A 252 -7.04 0.32 9.53
N ASN A 253 -6.12 -0.30 10.27
CA ASN A 253 -6.40 -1.49 11.07
C ASN A 253 -7.41 -1.22 12.19
N ALA A 254 -7.39 -0.02 12.77
CA ALA A 254 -8.30 0.36 13.86
C ALA A 254 -9.72 0.71 13.37
N VAL A 255 -9.84 1.31 12.19
CA VAL A 255 -11.12 1.85 11.66
C VAL A 255 -11.76 0.90 10.66
N GLU A 256 -10.98 0.25 9.81
CA GLU A 256 -11.44 -0.61 8.72
C GLU A 256 -10.86 -2.04 8.90
N GLY A 257 -11.21 -2.73 9.98
CA GLY A 257 -10.53 -3.94 10.48
C GLY A 257 -10.38 -5.10 9.48
N ASP A 258 -11.22 -5.19 8.45
CA ASP A 258 -11.19 -6.21 7.40
C ASP A 258 -10.71 -5.68 6.03
N TRP A 259 -10.10 -4.49 5.99
CA TRP A 259 -9.71 -3.81 4.75
C TRP A 259 -8.81 -4.67 3.83
N LYS A 260 -7.93 -5.51 4.40
CA LYS A 260 -7.05 -6.40 3.62
C LYS A 260 -7.86 -7.39 2.80
N THR A 261 -8.83 -8.04 3.43
CA THR A 261 -9.75 -8.97 2.78
C THR A 261 -10.62 -8.25 1.75
N THR A 262 -11.14 -7.07 2.11
CA THR A 262 -11.97 -6.26 1.21
C THR A 262 -11.21 -5.85 -0.06
N LEU A 263 -9.97 -5.39 0.06
CA LEU A 263 -9.13 -5.04 -1.09
C LEU A 263 -8.75 -6.26 -1.91
N TYR A 264 -8.46 -7.38 -1.26
CA TYR A 264 -8.13 -8.63 -1.94
C TYR A 264 -9.31 -9.10 -2.78
N ASN A 265 -10.49 -9.22 -2.19
CA ASN A 265 -11.71 -9.65 -2.87
C ASN A 265 -12.06 -8.72 -4.05
N LYS A 266 -11.94 -7.40 -3.86
CA LYS A 266 -12.19 -6.42 -4.92
C LYS A 266 -11.33 -6.64 -6.16
N ASN A 267 -10.06 -6.97 -5.99
CA ASN A 267 -9.07 -6.99 -7.06
C ASN A 267 -8.81 -8.39 -7.66
N TYR A 268 -9.06 -9.45 -6.89
CA TYR A 268 -8.75 -10.83 -7.29
C TYR A 268 -9.96 -11.77 -7.34
N GLU A 269 -11.06 -11.48 -6.63
CA GLU A 269 -12.27 -12.27 -6.74
C GLU A 269 -13.16 -11.78 -7.89
N SER A 270 -13.03 -12.37 -9.06
CA SER A 270 -14.08 -12.29 -10.09
C SER A 270 -15.14 -13.37 -9.83
N ILE A 271 -16.35 -13.18 -10.40
CA ILE A 271 -17.43 -14.18 -10.30
C ILE A 271 -16.98 -15.52 -10.91
N GLU A 272 -16.07 -15.48 -11.88
CA GLU A 272 -15.51 -16.67 -12.55
C GLU A 272 -14.30 -17.25 -11.79
N THR A 273 -13.62 -16.46 -10.96
CA THR A 273 -12.38 -16.84 -10.26
C THR A 273 -12.56 -17.11 -8.76
N LYS A 274 -13.79 -17.10 -8.25
CA LYS A 274 -14.13 -17.29 -6.81
C LYS A 274 -13.44 -18.46 -6.11
N ASN A 275 -12.74 -19.32 -6.84
CA ASN A 275 -12.04 -20.50 -6.32
C ASN A 275 -10.66 -20.72 -6.96
N LEU A 276 -10.04 -19.72 -7.60
CA LEU A 276 -8.71 -19.91 -8.22
C LEU A 276 -7.58 -20.08 -7.20
N GLU A 277 -7.79 -19.64 -5.94
CA GLU A 277 -6.83 -19.87 -4.87
C GLU A 277 -6.82 -21.31 -4.32
N TYR A 278 -7.77 -22.12 -4.72
CA TYR A 278 -7.86 -23.50 -4.27
C TYR A 278 -7.42 -24.47 -5.36
N THR A 279 -6.56 -25.41 -5.01
CA THR A 279 -6.28 -26.58 -5.86
C THR A 279 -7.54 -27.40 -6.07
N GLU A 280 -7.58 -28.22 -7.11
CA GLU A 280 -8.73 -29.10 -7.36
C GLU A 280 -9.00 -30.04 -6.17
N LYS A 281 -7.98 -30.45 -5.47
CA LYS A 281 -8.10 -31.24 -4.24
C LYS A 281 -8.78 -30.46 -3.12
N GLU A 282 -8.41 -29.20 -2.91
CA GLU A 282 -9.04 -28.32 -1.91
C GLU A 282 -10.50 -28.05 -2.27
N LYS A 283 -10.80 -27.76 -3.54
CA LYS A 283 -12.17 -27.60 -4.04
C LYS A 283 -13.02 -28.86 -3.79
N SER A 284 -12.45 -30.03 -4.06
CA SER A 284 -13.12 -31.31 -3.79
C SER A 284 -13.42 -31.51 -2.29
N ILE A 285 -12.51 -31.09 -1.41
CA ILE A 285 -12.75 -31.13 0.04
C ILE A 285 -13.82 -30.12 0.44
N ILE A 286 -13.71 -28.87 0.00
CA ILE A 286 -14.66 -27.80 0.31
C ILE A 286 -16.08 -28.17 -0.15
N SER A 287 -16.23 -28.76 -1.33
CA SER A 287 -17.52 -29.16 -1.89
C SER A 287 -18.27 -30.23 -1.06
N GLN A 288 -17.58 -30.93 -0.15
CA GLN A 288 -18.20 -31.89 0.77
C GLN A 288 -18.95 -31.22 1.92
N TYR A 289 -18.71 -29.92 2.14
CA TYR A 289 -19.34 -29.16 3.21
C TYR A 289 -20.39 -28.21 2.64
N SER A 290 -21.48 -28.04 3.36
CA SER A 290 -22.60 -27.18 2.98
C SER A 290 -23.29 -26.64 4.24
N LYS A 291 -24.35 -25.86 4.06
CA LYS A 291 -25.20 -25.42 5.17
C LYS A 291 -25.82 -26.60 5.93
N ASP A 292 -26.11 -27.71 5.23
CA ASP A 292 -26.71 -28.91 5.81
C ASP A 292 -25.65 -29.92 6.31
N ASN A 293 -24.39 -29.75 5.89
CA ASN A 293 -23.24 -30.51 6.34
C ASN A 293 -22.07 -29.57 6.64
N PRO A 294 -22.12 -28.76 7.72
CA PRO A 294 -21.10 -27.77 8.00
C PRO A 294 -19.80 -28.38 8.50
N LEU A 295 -18.68 -27.73 8.18
CA LEU A 295 -17.38 -28.01 8.80
C LEU A 295 -17.42 -27.57 10.27
N HIS A 296 -17.20 -28.51 11.18
CA HIS A 296 -17.12 -28.23 12.60
C HIS A 296 -15.67 -27.91 12.99
N VAL A 297 -15.42 -26.67 13.44
CA VAL A 297 -14.11 -26.23 13.93
C VAL A 297 -14.16 -26.12 15.44
N LEU A 298 -13.22 -26.78 16.11
CA LEU A 298 -13.04 -26.68 17.55
C LEU A 298 -12.05 -25.53 17.83
N CYS A 299 -12.55 -24.48 18.49
CA CYS A 299 -11.73 -23.35 18.93
C CYS A 299 -11.50 -23.44 20.44
N ASP A 300 -10.29 -23.24 20.88
CA ASP A 300 -9.96 -23.05 22.31
C ASP A 300 -10.18 -21.57 22.67
N PRO A 301 -11.23 -21.22 23.43
CA PRO A 301 -11.56 -19.83 23.74
C PRO A 301 -10.57 -19.20 24.73
N THR A 302 -9.65 -19.99 25.29
CA THR A 302 -8.66 -19.51 26.29
C THR A 302 -7.33 -19.13 25.66
N ARG A 303 -7.09 -19.47 24.40
CA ARG A 303 -5.88 -19.07 23.67
C ARG A 303 -6.14 -17.76 22.93
N TYR A 304 -5.63 -16.69 23.50
CA TYR A 304 -5.61 -15.35 22.91
C TYR A 304 -4.15 -15.01 22.51
N PRO A 305 -3.89 -14.32 21.37
CA PRO A 305 -4.80 -13.91 20.29
C PRO A 305 -4.72 -14.85 19.07
N TYR A 306 -5.87 -15.22 18.51
CA TYR A 306 -6.00 -15.73 17.15
C TYR A 306 -7.09 -14.94 16.45
#